data_cadc83cba71641f69dc30464ca30e0db
#
_entry.id   cadc83cba71641f69dc30464ca30e0db
#
_cell.length_a   1.000
_cell.length_b   1.000
_cell.length_c   1.000
_cell.angle_alpha   90.00
_cell.angle_beta   90.00
_cell.angle_gamma   90.00
#
_symmetry.space_group_name_H-M   'P 1'
#
loop_
_entity.id
_entity.type
_entity.pdbx_description
1 polymer ?
#
loop_
_entity_poly.entity_id
_entity_poly.type
_entity_poly.pdbx_seq_one_letter_code
_entity_poly.pdbx_strand_id
1 'polypeptide(L)'
;MKLLLLSLALAAAGAVQAATPAAPAKPDLAKGQKIATEVCMACHAADGSRGSPANPILAGQHPEYLAKQLAEFKSGKRKNAIMSGMVAALSDSDMRDVAHFYAGKSAKPGFAKNKATVELGQKIYRGGIADRSIPA
;
A
#
# COMPACT_ATOMS: atom_id res chain seq x y z
N MET A 1 64.62 40.51 21.94
CA MET A 1 63.62 40.55 20.86
C MET A 1 63.07 39.16 20.69
N LYS A 2 61.82 38.90 21.18
CA LYS A 2 61.11 37.59 21.07
C LYS A 2 60.06 37.75 19.98
N LEU A 3 60.26 37.07 18.84
CA LEU A 3 59.22 36.98 17.77
C LEU A 3 58.17 35.97 18.23
N LEU A 4 56.92 36.43 18.40
CA LEU A 4 55.75 35.56 18.51
C LEU A 4 55.26 35.20 17.10
N LEU A 5 55.34 33.94 16.73
CA LEU A 5 54.71 33.39 15.52
C LEU A 5 53.24 33.03 15.87
N LEU A 6 52.32 33.78 15.30
CA LEU A 6 50.88 33.54 15.43
C LEU A 6 50.45 32.57 14.34
N SER A 7 50.17 31.31 14.71
CA SER A 7 49.66 30.25 13.79
C SER A 7 48.17 30.43 13.63
N LEU A 8 47.73 30.81 12.43
CA LEU A 8 46.31 30.91 12.03
C LEU A 8 45.81 29.55 11.60
N ALA A 9 45.07 28.82 12.47
CA ALA A 9 44.41 27.57 12.12
C ALA A 9 43.10 27.86 11.37
N LEU A 10 43.07 27.58 10.06
CA LEU A 10 41.88 27.70 9.21
C LEU A 10 41.01 26.44 9.44
N ALA A 11 39.92 26.58 10.20
CA ALA A 11 38.94 25.51 10.36
C ALA A 11 38.03 25.45 9.12
N ALA A 12 38.24 24.47 8.26
CA ALA A 12 37.34 24.17 7.15
C ALA A 12 36.08 23.51 7.70
N ALA A 13 35.01 24.26 7.88
CA ALA A 13 33.67 23.76 8.16
C ALA A 13 33.13 23.11 6.88
N GLY A 14 33.22 21.78 6.80
CA GLY A 14 32.58 20.99 5.74
C GLY A 14 31.06 21.03 5.93
N ALA A 15 30.36 21.66 5.02
CA ALA A 15 28.89 21.62 4.97
C ALA A 15 28.44 20.20 4.60
N VAL A 16 27.93 19.46 5.56
CA VAL A 16 27.23 18.18 5.31
C VAL A 16 25.89 18.52 4.65
N GLN A 17 25.84 18.42 3.33
CA GLN A 17 24.60 18.54 2.58
C GLN A 17 23.77 17.28 2.83
N ALA A 18 22.72 17.39 3.62
CA ALA A 18 21.70 16.33 3.75
C ALA A 18 21.05 16.14 2.39
N ALA A 19 21.28 14.98 1.76
CA ALA A 19 20.61 14.62 0.52
C ALA A 19 19.09 14.58 0.75
N THR A 20 18.34 15.44 0.10
CA THR A 20 16.88 15.40 0.10
C THR A 20 16.47 14.05 -0.52
N PRO A 21 15.61 13.25 0.13
CA PRO A 21 15.13 12.00 -0.46
C PRO A 21 14.47 12.32 -1.81
N ALA A 22 14.93 11.66 -2.88
CA ALA A 22 14.34 11.81 -4.20
C ALA A 22 12.85 11.42 -4.12
N ALA A 23 11.98 12.23 -4.73
CA ALA A 23 10.57 11.89 -4.83
C ALA A 23 10.41 10.50 -5.47
N PRO A 24 9.49 9.65 -4.98
CA PRO A 24 9.31 8.31 -5.52
C PRO A 24 8.99 8.40 -7.02
N ALA A 25 9.69 7.58 -7.82
CA ALA A 25 9.49 7.52 -9.26
C ALA A 25 8.02 7.21 -9.61
N LYS A 26 7.54 7.73 -10.75
CA LYS A 26 6.18 7.44 -11.25
C LYS A 26 5.99 5.93 -11.40
N PRO A 27 4.83 5.35 -10.99
CA PRO A 27 4.56 3.92 -11.11
C PRO A 27 4.56 3.45 -12.57
N ASP A 28 5.17 2.30 -12.83
CA ASP A 28 5.12 1.62 -14.13
C ASP A 28 3.91 0.68 -14.17
N LEU A 29 2.83 1.13 -14.82
CA LEU A 29 1.59 0.36 -14.92
C LEU A 29 1.73 -0.87 -15.81
N ALA A 30 2.61 -0.87 -16.82
CA ALA A 30 2.85 -2.03 -17.67
C ALA A 30 3.55 -3.14 -16.89
N LYS A 31 4.55 -2.79 -16.09
CA LYS A 31 5.21 -3.71 -15.16
C LYS A 31 4.24 -4.20 -14.08
N GLY A 32 3.42 -3.30 -13.53
CA GLY A 32 2.36 -3.65 -12.58
C GLY A 32 1.36 -4.65 -13.16
N GLN A 33 0.95 -4.48 -14.42
CA GLN A 33 0.10 -5.43 -15.13
C GLN A 33 0.76 -6.80 -15.29
N LYS A 34 2.04 -6.83 -15.67
CA LYS A 34 2.80 -8.08 -15.80
C LYS A 34 2.84 -8.84 -14.48
N ILE A 35 3.19 -8.17 -13.38
CA ILE A 35 3.21 -8.77 -12.04
C ILE A 35 1.82 -9.27 -11.65
N ALA A 36 0.77 -8.47 -11.89
CA ALA A 36 -0.61 -8.86 -11.61
C ALA A 36 -0.99 -10.14 -12.33
N THR A 37 -0.60 -10.28 -13.61
CA THR A 37 -0.92 -11.45 -14.46
C THR A 37 -0.10 -12.69 -14.07
N GLU A 38 1.18 -12.53 -13.76
CA GLU A 38 2.06 -13.68 -13.51
C GLU A 38 2.01 -14.18 -12.06
N VAL A 39 1.72 -13.29 -11.10
CA VAL A 39 1.81 -13.61 -9.67
C VAL A 39 0.46 -13.56 -8.95
N CYS A 40 -0.39 -12.58 -9.25
CA CYS A 40 -1.54 -12.27 -8.40
C CYS A 40 -2.87 -12.83 -8.92
N MET A 41 -3.02 -12.97 -10.24
CA MET A 41 -4.32 -13.25 -10.89
C MET A 41 -4.96 -14.56 -10.51
N ALA A 42 -4.18 -15.58 -10.18
CA ALA A 42 -4.70 -16.90 -9.82
C ALA A 42 -5.66 -16.84 -8.61
N CYS A 43 -5.41 -15.92 -7.68
CA CYS A 43 -6.21 -15.73 -6.47
C CYS A 43 -7.08 -14.47 -6.52
N HIS A 44 -6.57 -13.38 -7.10
CA HIS A 44 -7.22 -12.07 -7.08
C HIS A 44 -7.91 -11.69 -8.40
N ALA A 45 -7.85 -12.54 -9.41
CA ALA A 45 -8.27 -12.30 -10.79
C ALA A 45 -7.45 -11.16 -11.46
N ALA A 46 -7.41 -11.13 -12.79
CA ALA A 46 -6.65 -10.13 -13.55
C ALA A 46 -7.19 -8.70 -13.38
N ASP A 47 -8.49 -8.57 -13.14
CA ASP A 47 -9.17 -7.30 -12.87
C ASP A 47 -9.22 -6.92 -11.38
N GLY A 48 -8.66 -7.74 -10.49
CA GLY A 48 -8.70 -7.51 -9.05
C GLY A 48 -10.05 -7.78 -8.39
N SER A 49 -11.01 -8.39 -9.10
CA SER A 49 -12.37 -8.67 -8.58
C SER A 49 -12.45 -9.84 -7.60
N ARG A 50 -11.34 -10.58 -7.41
CA ARG A 50 -11.13 -11.82 -6.66
C ARG A 50 -11.61 -13.09 -7.38
N GLY A 51 -10.84 -14.19 -7.19
CA GLY A 51 -11.20 -15.51 -7.72
C GLY A 51 -12.13 -16.31 -6.80
N SER A 52 -12.12 -16.04 -5.51
CA SER A 52 -12.98 -16.68 -4.51
C SER A 52 -13.34 -15.74 -3.36
N PRO A 53 -14.41 -16.04 -2.59
CA PRO A 53 -14.79 -15.23 -1.42
C PRO A 53 -13.70 -15.14 -0.33
N ALA A 54 -12.78 -16.09 -0.27
CA ALA A 54 -11.67 -16.10 0.67
C ALA A 54 -10.59 -15.04 0.34
N ASN A 55 -10.53 -14.58 -0.91
CA ASN A 55 -9.54 -13.61 -1.38
C ASN A 55 -10.13 -12.21 -1.37
N PRO A 56 -9.41 -11.18 -0.92
CA PRO A 56 -9.89 -9.81 -0.96
C PRO A 56 -9.98 -9.26 -2.39
N ILE A 57 -10.91 -8.35 -2.61
CA ILE A 57 -10.99 -7.54 -3.82
C ILE A 57 -9.87 -6.49 -3.77
N LEU A 58 -9.12 -6.35 -4.85
CA LEU A 58 -8.03 -5.37 -5.00
C LEU A 58 -8.44 -4.20 -5.89
N ALA A 59 -9.38 -4.42 -6.81
CA ALA A 59 -9.87 -3.41 -7.74
C ALA A 59 -10.38 -2.16 -7.04
N GLY A 60 -9.87 -0.99 -7.45
CA GLY A 60 -10.29 0.31 -6.93
C GLY A 60 -9.84 0.61 -5.49
N GLN A 61 -8.97 -0.20 -4.91
CA GLN A 61 -8.39 0.06 -3.60
C GLN A 61 -7.30 1.15 -3.71
N HIS A 62 -7.06 1.89 -2.65
CA HIS A 62 -6.01 2.91 -2.60
C HIS A 62 -4.62 2.30 -2.84
N PRO A 63 -3.81 2.85 -3.78
CA PRO A 63 -2.53 2.24 -4.14
C PRO A 63 -1.53 2.23 -2.99
N GLU A 64 -1.49 3.27 -2.16
CA GLU A 64 -0.62 3.35 -0.99
C GLU A 64 -0.98 2.28 0.05
N TYR A 65 -2.29 2.01 0.22
CA TYR A 65 -2.76 0.94 1.09
C TYR A 65 -2.33 -0.42 0.56
N LEU A 66 -2.52 -0.69 -0.74
CA LEU A 66 -2.10 -1.96 -1.35
C LEU A 66 -0.59 -2.16 -1.22
N ALA A 67 0.22 -1.16 -1.57
CA ALA A 67 1.68 -1.23 -1.46
C ALA A 67 2.13 -1.50 -0.01
N LYS A 68 1.52 -0.78 0.95
CA LYS A 68 1.76 -1.01 2.38
C LYS A 68 1.43 -2.44 2.80
N GLN A 69 0.28 -2.99 2.37
CA GLN A 69 -0.10 -4.36 2.72
C GLN A 69 0.88 -5.40 2.16
N LEU A 70 1.34 -5.22 0.91
CA LEU A 70 2.36 -6.09 0.31
C LEU A 70 3.70 -6.03 1.08
N ALA A 71 4.15 -4.83 1.45
CA ALA A 71 5.36 -4.64 2.26
C ALA A 71 5.22 -5.25 3.66
N GLU A 72 4.03 -5.16 4.28
CA GLU A 72 3.77 -5.77 5.59
C GLU A 72 3.75 -7.30 5.54
N PHE A 73 3.25 -7.91 4.46
CA PHE A 73 3.39 -9.36 4.24
C PHE A 73 4.85 -9.76 4.02
N LYS A 74 5.61 -8.98 3.25
CA LYS A 74 7.03 -9.25 2.98
C LYS A 74 7.88 -9.17 4.25
N SER A 75 7.64 -8.17 5.09
CA SER A 75 8.35 -8.00 6.37
C SER A 75 7.85 -8.92 7.50
N GLY A 76 6.76 -9.66 7.30
CA GLY A 76 6.14 -10.50 8.32
C GLY A 76 5.33 -9.74 9.38
N LYS A 77 5.19 -8.41 9.25
CA LYS A 77 4.34 -7.60 10.12
C LYS A 77 2.87 -7.99 9.98
N ARG A 78 2.41 -8.26 8.76
CA ARG A 78 1.13 -8.90 8.48
C ARG A 78 1.35 -10.38 8.15
N LYS A 79 0.70 -11.27 8.89
CA LYS A 79 0.95 -12.72 8.79
C LYS A 79 -0.07 -13.39 7.87
N ASN A 80 0.41 -13.98 6.79
CA ASN A 80 -0.31 -14.91 5.91
C ASN A 80 0.73 -15.66 5.08
N ALA A 81 0.86 -16.97 5.25
CA ALA A 81 1.90 -17.77 4.62
C ALA A 81 1.87 -17.69 3.09
N ILE A 82 0.68 -17.70 2.48
CA ILE A 82 0.51 -17.62 1.03
C ILE A 82 1.01 -16.26 0.53
N MET A 83 0.48 -15.16 1.11
CA MET A 83 0.84 -13.83 0.67
C MET A 83 2.32 -13.50 0.92
N SER A 84 2.90 -13.95 2.04
CA SER A 84 4.33 -13.78 2.30
C SER A 84 5.19 -14.47 1.24
N GLY A 85 4.79 -15.67 0.78
CA GLY A 85 5.46 -16.35 -0.35
C GLY A 85 5.31 -15.58 -1.66
N MET A 86 4.11 -15.09 -1.99
CA MET A 86 3.85 -14.36 -3.23
C MET A 86 4.66 -13.06 -3.35
N VAL A 87 4.86 -12.34 -2.25
CA VAL A 87 5.57 -11.05 -2.25
C VAL A 87 7.08 -11.16 -2.00
N ALA A 88 7.59 -12.34 -1.66
CA ALA A 88 8.98 -12.52 -1.25
C ALA A 88 9.99 -11.98 -2.26
N ALA A 89 9.77 -12.23 -3.56
CA ALA A 89 10.65 -11.80 -4.64
C ALA A 89 10.38 -10.37 -5.16
N LEU A 90 9.30 -9.73 -4.73
CA LEU A 90 8.95 -8.38 -5.22
C LEU A 90 9.80 -7.31 -4.55
N SER A 91 10.33 -6.38 -5.33
CA SER A 91 10.96 -5.16 -4.81
C SER A 91 9.89 -4.14 -4.36
N ASP A 92 10.30 -3.10 -3.65
CA ASP A 92 9.39 -2.02 -3.24
C ASP A 92 8.78 -1.29 -4.44
N SER A 93 9.53 -1.17 -5.55
CA SER A 93 8.99 -0.63 -6.80
C SER A 93 7.97 -1.57 -7.43
N ASP A 94 8.19 -2.88 -7.43
CA ASP A 94 7.24 -3.88 -7.95
C ASP A 94 5.92 -3.84 -7.17
N MET A 95 6.01 -3.78 -5.85
CA MET A 95 4.83 -3.68 -4.98
C MET A 95 4.04 -2.39 -5.23
N ARG A 96 4.74 -1.28 -5.48
CA ARG A 96 4.09 -0.01 -5.85
C ARG A 96 3.44 -0.08 -7.23
N ASP A 97 4.14 -0.63 -8.21
CA ASP A 97 3.65 -0.72 -9.60
C ASP A 97 2.38 -1.58 -9.69
N VAL A 98 2.35 -2.76 -9.07
CA VAL A 98 1.17 -3.62 -9.05
C VAL A 98 0.03 -3.05 -8.20
N ALA A 99 0.34 -2.32 -7.14
CA ALA A 99 -0.66 -1.61 -6.33
C ALA A 99 -1.38 -0.54 -7.16
N HIS A 100 -0.65 0.27 -7.92
CA HIS A 100 -1.24 1.27 -8.82
C HIS A 100 -2.01 0.65 -9.98
N PHE A 101 -1.56 -0.50 -10.50
CA PHE A 101 -2.30 -1.23 -11.51
C PHE A 101 -3.69 -1.65 -11.02
N TYR A 102 -3.80 -2.28 -9.83
CA TYR A 102 -5.10 -2.67 -9.28
C TYR A 102 -5.94 -1.49 -8.79
N ALA A 103 -5.33 -0.43 -8.30
CA ALA A 103 -6.03 0.80 -7.93
C ALA A 103 -6.76 1.44 -9.11
N GLY A 104 -6.20 1.34 -10.32
CA GLY A 104 -6.81 1.81 -11.57
C GLY A 104 -7.94 0.93 -12.09
N LYS A 105 -8.27 -0.20 -11.45
CA LYS A 105 -9.38 -1.07 -11.85
C LYS A 105 -10.68 -0.66 -11.16
N SER A 106 -11.81 -0.85 -11.85
CA SER A 106 -13.13 -0.58 -11.27
C SER A 106 -13.62 -1.75 -10.43
N ALA A 107 -13.92 -1.49 -9.16
CA ALA A 107 -14.58 -2.48 -8.32
C ALA A 107 -16.00 -2.78 -8.85
N LYS A 108 -16.37 -4.07 -8.89
CA LYS A 108 -17.73 -4.46 -9.24
C LYS A 108 -18.69 -4.01 -8.12
N PRO A 109 -19.88 -3.48 -8.45
CA PRO A 109 -20.84 -3.07 -7.43
C PRO A 109 -21.26 -4.28 -6.59
N GLY A 110 -21.35 -4.05 -5.28
CA GLY A 110 -21.91 -5.04 -4.35
C GLY A 110 -23.42 -4.94 -4.31
N PHE A 111 -24.07 -6.06 -4.03
CA PHE A 111 -25.53 -6.12 -3.87
C PHE A 111 -25.88 -6.72 -2.52
N ALA A 112 -26.87 -6.16 -1.85
CA ALA A 112 -27.41 -6.74 -0.64
C ALA A 112 -28.14 -8.06 -0.99
N LYS A 113 -27.70 -9.15 -0.35
CA LYS A 113 -28.35 -10.47 -0.54
C LYS A 113 -29.75 -10.52 0.06
N ASN A 114 -29.99 -9.80 1.16
CA ASN A 114 -31.27 -9.68 1.82
C ASN A 114 -31.75 -8.22 1.77
N LYS A 115 -32.67 -7.94 0.87
CA LYS A 115 -33.22 -6.60 0.69
C LYS A 115 -34.00 -6.11 1.91
N ALA A 116 -34.63 -7.01 2.67
CA ALA A 116 -35.40 -6.64 3.86
C ALA A 116 -34.55 -6.02 4.97
N THR A 117 -33.25 -6.30 5.00
CA THR A 117 -32.34 -5.75 6.00
C THR A 117 -31.62 -4.46 5.56
N VAL A 118 -31.86 -3.99 4.32
CA VAL A 118 -31.15 -2.81 3.77
C VAL A 118 -31.43 -1.56 4.58
N GLU A 119 -32.70 -1.29 4.89
CA GLU A 119 -33.09 -0.11 5.67
C GLU A 119 -32.49 -0.13 7.09
N LEU A 120 -32.52 -1.27 7.73
CA LEU A 120 -31.89 -1.45 9.05
C LEU A 120 -30.38 -1.23 8.97
N GLY A 121 -29.71 -1.83 7.97
CA GLY A 121 -28.29 -1.63 7.72
C GLY A 121 -27.93 -0.15 7.48
N GLN A 122 -28.74 0.56 6.72
CA GLN A 122 -28.57 1.99 6.47
C GLN A 122 -28.71 2.83 7.74
N LYS A 123 -29.71 2.52 8.58
CA LYS A 123 -29.88 3.19 9.89
C LYS A 123 -28.67 2.98 10.79
N ILE A 124 -28.19 1.72 10.89
CA ILE A 124 -27.01 1.38 11.69
C ILE A 124 -25.75 2.08 11.16
N TYR A 125 -25.54 2.07 9.85
CA TYR A 125 -24.39 2.72 9.23
C TYR A 125 -24.34 4.24 9.50
N ARG A 126 -25.52 4.91 9.50
CA ARG A 126 -25.60 6.37 9.68
C ARG A 126 -25.70 6.81 11.14
N GLY A 127 -26.29 6.02 12.00
CA GLY A 127 -26.63 6.41 13.38
C GLY A 127 -26.10 5.46 14.45
N GLY A 128 -25.48 4.35 14.07
CA GLY A 128 -25.05 3.34 15.03
C GLY A 128 -26.22 2.63 15.73
N ILE A 129 -25.95 2.07 16.88
CA ILE A 129 -26.93 1.48 17.81
C ILE A 129 -26.61 2.00 19.21
N ALA A 130 -27.27 3.09 19.60
CA ALA A 130 -26.94 3.81 20.82
C ALA A 130 -27.07 2.99 22.09
N ASP A 131 -28.12 2.18 22.21
CA ASP A 131 -28.38 1.29 23.35
C ASP A 131 -27.37 0.12 23.47
N ARG A 132 -26.58 -0.12 22.42
CA ARG A 132 -25.49 -1.11 22.40
C ARG A 132 -24.10 -0.48 22.33
N SER A 133 -24.00 0.83 22.47
CA SER A 133 -22.73 1.58 22.33
C SER A 133 -21.98 1.27 21.01
N ILE A 134 -22.72 1.00 19.93
CA ILE A 134 -22.15 0.82 18.59
C ILE A 134 -22.20 2.15 17.88
N PRO A 135 -21.04 2.75 17.55
CA PRO A 135 -21.00 4.04 16.82
C PRO A 135 -21.49 3.88 15.38
N ALA A 136 -21.79 5.03 14.74
CA ALA A 136 -22.06 5.11 13.31
C ALA A 136 -20.83 4.79 12.47
#